data_55947427d805add752793ef5e5519d02
#
_entry.id   55947427d805add752793ef5e5519d02
#
_cell.length_a   1.000
_cell.length_b   1.000
_cell.length_c   1.000
_cell.angle_alpha   90.00
_cell.angle_beta   90.00
_cell.angle_gamma   90.00
#
_symmetry.space_group_name_H-M   'P 1'
#
loop_
_entity.id
_entity.type
_entity.pdbx_description
1 polymer ?
#
loop_
_entity_poly.entity_id
_entity_poly.type
_entity_poly.pdbx_seq_one_letter_code
_entity_poly.pdbx_strand_id
1 'polypeptide(L)'
;MQTYPAPAARLVAEMTAAAAEEPTRAVAFQGAPGANSHIAVGETFPDGLPLPCFGFEDAIEAVRDMRADCAVIPIENSLHGRVADMHFLLPESGLVITGEHFLAIRHCLIGGGDLAEVTEALSHPQALGQTRHWLRAHGIRPISYADTAAAVAEVVELGAPRHVAALAPRLAAETYGLPVIVEGIADEADNTTRFLVLARSAPETLGPGPHMTTLMFAVKNVPAALYKAMGGFATNGVNMTKLESYQQGGAFQATEFYADIEGHPDDPAVARALEELTFHTRWVRILGVYCRARNRGDAASG
;
A
#
# COMPACT_ATOMS: atom_id res chain seq x y z
N MET A 1 -11.23 9.34 -20.00
CA MET A 1 -11.35 8.24 -19.03
C MET A 1 -10.19 7.30 -19.27
N GLN A 2 -9.31 7.09 -18.30
CA GLN A 2 -8.33 6.01 -18.39
C GLN A 2 -9.09 4.69 -18.24
N THR A 3 -8.93 3.79 -19.18
CA THR A 3 -9.56 2.46 -19.17
C THR A 3 -8.48 1.41 -19.15
N TYR A 4 -8.74 0.29 -18.52
CA TYR A 4 -7.84 -0.87 -18.60
C TYR A 4 -7.80 -1.42 -20.04
N PRO A 5 -6.67 -2.04 -20.46
CA PRO A 5 -6.62 -2.89 -21.66
C PRO A 5 -7.72 -3.96 -21.61
N ALA A 6 -8.22 -4.40 -22.76
CA ALA A 6 -9.35 -5.32 -22.84
C ALA A 6 -9.17 -6.61 -22.01
N PRO A 7 -7.98 -7.27 -21.98
CA PRO A 7 -7.76 -8.44 -21.12
C PRO A 7 -7.95 -8.14 -19.62
N ALA A 8 -7.44 -6.99 -19.15
CA ALA A 8 -7.61 -6.57 -17.75
C ALA A 8 -9.05 -6.16 -17.46
N ALA A 9 -9.70 -5.40 -18.36
CA ALA A 9 -11.09 -4.97 -18.18
C ALA A 9 -12.05 -6.16 -18.03
N ARG A 10 -11.83 -7.25 -18.78
CA ARG A 10 -12.61 -8.48 -18.66
C ARG A 10 -12.46 -9.10 -17.26
N LEU A 11 -11.22 -9.28 -16.79
CA LEU A 11 -10.97 -9.85 -15.47
C LEU A 11 -11.51 -8.96 -14.34
N VAL A 12 -11.39 -7.64 -14.46
CA VAL A 12 -12.01 -6.69 -13.53
C VAL A 12 -13.50 -6.90 -13.45
N ALA A 13 -14.19 -7.05 -14.60
CA ALA A 13 -15.63 -7.29 -14.64
C ALA A 13 -16.02 -8.64 -13.98
N GLU A 14 -15.27 -9.72 -14.27
CA GLU A 14 -15.48 -11.04 -13.68
C GLU A 14 -15.28 -11.01 -12.16
N MET A 15 -14.19 -10.43 -11.66
CA MET A 15 -13.91 -10.31 -10.22
C MET A 15 -14.91 -9.39 -9.51
N THR A 16 -15.32 -8.30 -10.14
CA THR A 16 -16.35 -7.40 -9.59
C THR A 16 -17.70 -8.12 -9.47
N ALA A 17 -18.07 -8.94 -10.45
CA ALA A 17 -19.30 -9.73 -10.39
C ALA A 17 -19.24 -10.76 -9.25
N ALA A 18 -18.13 -11.50 -9.11
CA ALA A 18 -17.95 -12.45 -8.02
C ALA A 18 -17.99 -11.78 -6.64
N ALA A 19 -17.33 -10.64 -6.48
CA ALA A 19 -17.36 -9.86 -5.23
C ALA A 19 -18.78 -9.33 -4.91
N ALA A 20 -19.57 -9.00 -5.92
CA ALA A 20 -20.95 -8.52 -5.73
C ALA A 20 -21.92 -9.60 -5.24
N GLU A 21 -21.62 -10.88 -5.47
CA GLU A 21 -22.40 -12.01 -4.94
C GLU A 21 -22.17 -12.23 -3.44
N GLU A 22 -20.94 -11.97 -2.95
CA GLU A 22 -20.57 -12.16 -1.54
C GLU A 22 -19.78 -10.92 -1.01
N PRO A 23 -20.42 -9.76 -0.84
CA PRO A 23 -19.72 -8.51 -0.44
C PRO A 23 -19.00 -8.59 0.91
N THR A 24 -19.45 -9.46 1.81
CA THR A 24 -18.83 -9.70 3.14
C THR A 24 -17.51 -10.47 3.05
N ARG A 25 -17.19 -11.04 1.90
CA ARG A 25 -15.89 -11.67 1.59
C ARG A 25 -15.06 -10.83 0.63
N ALA A 26 -15.66 -9.79 0.04
CA ALA A 26 -14.99 -8.94 -0.92
C ALA A 26 -13.92 -8.07 -0.23
N VAL A 27 -12.72 -8.07 -0.81
CA VAL A 27 -11.57 -7.28 -0.35
C VAL A 27 -11.14 -6.34 -1.47
N ALA A 28 -11.38 -5.05 -1.30
CA ALA A 28 -11.04 -4.04 -2.29
C ALA A 28 -9.53 -3.75 -2.31
N PHE A 29 -9.00 -3.52 -3.50
CA PHE A 29 -7.61 -3.10 -3.68
C PHE A 29 -7.47 -2.18 -4.90
N GLN A 30 -6.47 -1.32 -4.91
CA GLN A 30 -6.17 -0.48 -6.06
C GLN A 30 -5.24 -1.20 -7.05
N GLY A 31 -5.58 -1.13 -8.34
CA GLY A 31 -4.79 -1.65 -9.45
C GLY A 31 -5.48 -2.74 -10.25
N ALA A 32 -4.83 -3.15 -11.34
CA ALA A 32 -5.31 -4.24 -12.20
C ALA A 32 -5.11 -5.62 -11.52
N PRO A 33 -5.90 -6.65 -11.91
CA PRO A 33 -5.63 -8.03 -11.52
C PRO A 33 -4.18 -8.43 -11.81
N GLY A 34 -3.51 -9.04 -10.83
CA GLY A 34 -2.08 -9.39 -10.92
C GLY A 34 -1.12 -8.33 -10.34
N ALA A 35 -1.60 -7.17 -9.89
CA ALA A 35 -0.78 -6.15 -9.25
C ALA A 35 -0.29 -6.58 -7.84
N ASN A 36 0.71 -5.85 -7.29
CA ASN A 36 1.20 -6.09 -5.92
C ASN A 36 0.09 -6.00 -4.87
N SER A 37 -0.88 -5.10 -5.05
CA SER A 37 -2.04 -5.00 -4.15
C SER A 37 -2.91 -6.27 -4.20
N HIS A 38 -3.04 -6.91 -5.38
CA HIS A 38 -3.74 -8.19 -5.50
C HIS A 38 -3.00 -9.31 -4.75
N ILE A 39 -1.67 -9.35 -4.81
CA ILE A 39 -0.85 -10.29 -4.02
C ILE A 39 -1.09 -10.06 -2.52
N ALA A 40 -1.03 -8.80 -2.08
CA ALA A 40 -1.26 -8.44 -0.69
C ALA A 40 -2.65 -8.87 -0.18
N VAL A 41 -3.70 -8.77 -1.03
CA VAL A 41 -5.02 -9.31 -0.72
C VAL A 41 -4.98 -10.83 -0.50
N GLY A 42 -4.38 -11.57 -1.44
CA GLY A 42 -4.30 -13.03 -1.33
C GLY A 42 -3.49 -13.53 -0.13
N GLU A 43 -2.41 -12.82 0.25
CA GLU A 43 -1.60 -13.17 1.42
C GLU A 43 -2.31 -12.82 2.75
N THR A 44 -3.10 -11.73 2.76
CA THR A 44 -3.79 -11.26 3.97
C THR A 44 -5.13 -12.00 4.17
N PHE A 45 -5.84 -12.26 3.09
CA PHE A 45 -7.17 -12.88 3.06
C PHE A 45 -7.22 -14.02 2.03
N PRO A 46 -6.64 -15.20 2.33
CA PRO A 46 -6.59 -16.32 1.38
C PRO A 46 -7.95 -16.77 0.85
N ASP A 47 -9.00 -16.63 1.65
CA ASP A 47 -10.38 -16.98 1.29
C ASP A 47 -11.20 -15.77 0.82
N GLY A 48 -10.59 -14.59 0.74
CA GLY A 48 -11.23 -13.35 0.31
C GLY A 48 -11.48 -13.32 -1.20
N LEU A 49 -12.50 -12.56 -1.61
CA LEU A 49 -12.79 -12.29 -3.01
C LEU A 49 -12.16 -10.93 -3.39
N PRO A 50 -11.11 -10.91 -4.21
CA PRO A 50 -10.45 -9.67 -4.54
C PRO A 50 -11.36 -8.79 -5.44
N LEU A 51 -11.56 -7.53 -5.03
CA LEU A 51 -12.32 -6.52 -5.77
C LEU A 51 -11.37 -5.45 -6.32
N PRO A 52 -10.96 -5.53 -7.59
CA PRO A 52 -10.08 -4.55 -8.19
C PRO A 52 -10.79 -3.20 -8.37
N CYS A 53 -10.13 -2.15 -7.92
CA CYS A 53 -10.58 -0.77 -8.03
C CYS A 53 -9.56 0.05 -8.84
N PHE A 54 -10.03 1.02 -9.62
CA PHE A 54 -9.14 1.80 -10.48
C PHE A 54 -8.24 2.72 -9.65
N GLY A 55 -8.82 3.40 -8.66
CA GLY A 55 -8.13 4.34 -7.78
C GLY A 55 -8.24 3.95 -6.30
N PHE A 56 -7.48 4.66 -5.47
CA PHE A 56 -7.57 4.50 -4.00
C PHE A 56 -8.93 4.96 -3.47
N GLU A 57 -9.48 6.05 -4.03
CA GLU A 57 -10.81 6.55 -3.69
C GLU A 57 -11.88 5.51 -3.96
N ASP A 58 -11.84 4.86 -5.15
CA ASP A 58 -12.79 3.80 -5.52
C ASP A 58 -12.74 2.62 -4.54
N ALA A 59 -11.54 2.25 -4.05
CA ALA A 59 -11.37 1.17 -3.08
C ALA A 59 -11.93 1.56 -1.69
N ILE A 60 -11.72 2.79 -1.25
CA ILE A 60 -12.31 3.34 -0.02
C ILE A 60 -13.83 3.38 -0.12
N GLU A 61 -14.36 3.89 -1.24
CA GLU A 61 -15.79 3.93 -1.51
C GLU A 61 -16.42 2.55 -1.57
N ALA A 62 -15.74 1.55 -2.14
CA ALA A 62 -16.22 0.17 -2.15
C ALA A 62 -16.50 -0.37 -0.74
N VAL A 63 -15.65 -0.02 0.24
CA VAL A 63 -15.86 -0.40 1.65
C VAL A 63 -16.97 0.42 2.28
N ARG A 64 -17.02 1.73 2.05
CA ARG A 64 -18.06 2.62 2.59
C ARG A 64 -19.46 2.23 2.09
N ASP A 65 -19.58 1.90 0.81
CA ASP A 65 -20.81 1.51 0.14
C ASP A 65 -21.20 0.04 0.34
N MET A 66 -20.44 -0.68 1.21
CA MET A 66 -20.68 -2.11 1.51
C MET A 66 -20.54 -3.05 0.29
N ARG A 67 -19.81 -2.63 -0.74
CA ARG A 67 -19.44 -3.47 -1.88
C ARG A 67 -18.24 -4.38 -1.56
N ALA A 68 -17.47 -4.01 -0.53
CA ALA A 68 -16.42 -4.81 0.07
C ALA A 68 -16.49 -4.76 1.59
N ASP A 69 -15.99 -5.79 2.25
CA ASP A 69 -15.87 -5.82 3.72
C ASP A 69 -14.73 -4.92 4.20
N CYS A 70 -13.59 -5.01 3.53
CA CYS A 70 -12.41 -4.21 3.81
C CYS A 70 -11.64 -3.86 2.52
N ALA A 71 -10.62 -3.03 2.67
CA ALA A 71 -9.68 -2.70 1.60
C ALA A 71 -8.23 -2.94 2.06
N VAL A 72 -7.38 -3.44 1.16
CA VAL A 72 -5.93 -3.58 1.35
C VAL A 72 -5.24 -2.54 0.49
N ILE A 73 -4.67 -1.51 1.13
CA ILE A 73 -4.17 -0.31 0.47
C ILE A 73 -2.71 -0.05 0.84
N PRO A 74 -1.80 0.19 -0.14
CA PRO A 74 -0.41 0.52 0.15
C PRO A 74 -0.31 1.90 0.81
N ILE A 75 0.47 2.01 1.89
CA ILE A 75 0.68 3.28 2.61
C ILE A 75 2.11 3.79 2.46
N GLU A 76 3.07 2.90 2.36
CA GLU A 76 4.49 3.25 2.24
C GLU A 76 5.31 2.14 1.59
N ASN A 77 6.42 2.54 0.99
CA ASN A 77 7.41 1.63 0.41
C ASN A 77 8.79 1.94 0.97
N SER A 78 9.59 0.91 1.29
CA SER A 78 10.90 1.07 1.94
C SER A 78 11.91 1.89 1.14
N LEU A 79 11.81 1.92 -0.20
CA LEU A 79 12.73 2.65 -1.08
C LEU A 79 12.18 4.02 -1.52
N HIS A 80 10.85 4.17 -1.64
CA HIS A 80 10.22 5.37 -2.21
C HIS A 80 9.46 6.20 -1.18
N GLY A 81 9.41 5.74 0.07
CA GLY A 81 8.69 6.43 1.14
C GLY A 81 7.17 6.31 1.01
N ARG A 82 6.47 7.37 1.39
CA ARG A 82 5.00 7.39 1.48
C ARG A 82 4.30 7.30 0.13
N VAL A 83 3.12 6.67 0.12
CA VAL A 83 2.14 6.79 -0.96
C VAL A 83 1.36 8.08 -0.72
N ALA A 84 1.69 9.13 -1.47
CA ALA A 84 1.25 10.50 -1.17
C ALA A 84 -0.28 10.64 -1.10
N ASP A 85 -1.00 10.06 -2.05
CA ASP A 85 -2.46 10.17 -2.14
C ASP A 85 -3.15 9.58 -0.91
N MET A 86 -2.66 8.43 -0.41
CA MET A 86 -3.25 7.77 0.76
C MET A 86 -3.12 8.59 2.03
N HIS A 87 -2.10 9.40 2.15
CA HIS A 87 -1.93 10.28 3.30
C HIS A 87 -3.01 11.36 3.40
N PHE A 88 -3.60 11.78 2.26
CA PHE A 88 -4.73 12.70 2.24
C PHE A 88 -6.07 11.96 2.35
N LEU A 89 -6.20 10.82 1.68
CA LEU A 89 -7.44 10.07 1.63
C LEU A 89 -7.77 9.34 2.94
N LEU A 90 -6.76 8.75 3.58
CA LEU A 90 -6.96 7.95 4.80
C LEU A 90 -7.63 8.72 5.94
N PRO A 91 -7.20 9.94 6.31
CA PRO A 91 -7.86 10.71 7.36
C PRO A 91 -9.32 11.07 7.07
N GLU A 92 -9.65 11.27 5.79
CA GLU A 92 -10.99 11.66 5.33
C GLU A 92 -11.86 10.44 4.96
N SER A 93 -11.29 9.24 4.94
CA SER A 93 -11.97 8.02 4.50
C SER A 93 -13.18 7.66 5.38
N GLY A 94 -13.16 8.00 6.66
CA GLY A 94 -14.12 7.52 7.65
C GLY A 94 -13.95 6.03 8.00
N LEU A 95 -12.92 5.38 7.48
CA LEU A 95 -12.58 3.98 7.77
C LEU A 95 -11.57 3.87 8.92
N VAL A 96 -11.50 2.70 9.51
CA VAL A 96 -10.61 2.35 10.61
C VAL A 96 -9.53 1.40 10.11
N ILE A 97 -8.28 1.61 10.53
CA ILE A 97 -7.19 0.66 10.27
C ILE A 97 -7.37 -0.53 11.21
N THR A 98 -7.52 -1.72 10.64
CA THR A 98 -7.73 -2.98 11.37
C THR A 98 -6.57 -3.95 11.25
N GLY A 99 -5.58 -3.65 10.41
CA GLY A 99 -4.40 -4.49 10.22
C GLY A 99 -3.36 -3.85 9.32
N GLU A 100 -2.22 -4.51 9.26
CA GLU A 100 -1.13 -4.17 8.34
C GLU A 100 -0.53 -5.44 7.71
N HIS A 101 0.02 -5.30 6.51
CA HIS A 101 0.73 -6.36 5.81
C HIS A 101 1.98 -5.78 5.13
N PHE A 102 3.08 -6.55 5.13
CA PHE A 102 4.35 -6.17 4.49
C PHE A 102 4.65 -7.15 3.36
N LEU A 103 4.63 -6.65 2.13
CA LEU A 103 4.88 -7.42 0.93
C LEU A 103 6.27 -7.11 0.36
N ALA A 104 7.10 -8.13 0.16
CA ALA A 104 8.35 -8.00 -0.59
C ALA A 104 8.04 -7.80 -2.08
N ILE A 105 8.49 -6.68 -2.65
CA ILE A 105 8.25 -6.33 -4.05
C ILE A 105 9.30 -6.97 -4.93
N ARG A 106 8.84 -7.81 -5.85
CA ARG A 106 9.69 -8.50 -6.82
C ARG A 106 9.20 -8.22 -8.24
N HIS A 107 10.11 -7.74 -9.08
CA HIS A 107 9.81 -7.47 -10.48
C HIS A 107 10.33 -8.58 -11.38
N CYS A 108 9.48 -8.98 -12.32
CA CYS A 108 9.79 -9.89 -13.42
C CYS A 108 9.69 -9.14 -14.74
N LEU A 109 10.50 -9.53 -15.72
CA LEU A 109 10.30 -9.18 -17.11
C LEU A 109 9.39 -10.23 -17.74
N ILE A 110 8.25 -9.80 -18.31
CA ILE A 110 7.17 -10.67 -18.77
C ILE A 110 6.86 -10.34 -20.21
N GLY A 111 6.81 -11.32 -21.11
CA GLY A 111 6.53 -11.08 -22.52
C GLY A 111 6.64 -12.33 -23.39
N GLY A 112 6.31 -12.22 -24.67
CA GLY A 112 6.28 -13.34 -25.62
C GLY A 112 7.61 -13.68 -26.33
N GLY A 113 8.66 -12.90 -26.09
CA GLY A 113 10.00 -13.08 -26.71
C GLY A 113 11.05 -13.62 -25.74
N ASP A 114 12.25 -13.83 -26.25
CA ASP A 114 13.43 -14.09 -25.45
C ASP A 114 14.11 -12.78 -25.04
N LEU A 115 14.91 -12.79 -23.96
CA LEU A 115 15.58 -11.58 -23.44
C LEU A 115 16.37 -10.82 -24.54
N ALA A 116 17.03 -11.55 -25.45
CA ALA A 116 17.81 -10.95 -26.53
C ALA A 116 16.98 -10.21 -27.58
N GLU A 117 15.68 -10.45 -27.65
CA GLU A 117 14.76 -9.83 -28.60
C GLU A 117 14.04 -8.61 -28.01
N VAL A 118 13.97 -8.53 -26.65
CA VAL A 118 13.26 -7.44 -25.97
C VAL A 118 14.03 -6.13 -26.09
N THR A 119 13.38 -5.12 -26.64
CA THR A 119 13.92 -3.76 -26.78
C THR A 119 13.14 -2.71 -25.99
N GLU A 120 11.94 -3.04 -25.54
CA GLU A 120 11.05 -2.15 -24.80
C GLU A 120 10.42 -2.86 -23.59
N ALA A 121 10.31 -2.13 -22.47
CA ALA A 121 9.65 -2.63 -21.28
C ALA A 121 8.64 -1.60 -20.75
N LEU A 122 7.37 -2.00 -20.68
CA LEU A 122 6.25 -1.21 -20.17
C LEU A 122 6.09 -1.43 -18.68
N SER A 123 5.94 -0.36 -17.89
CA SER A 123 5.53 -0.47 -16.49
C SER A 123 5.19 0.90 -15.87
N HIS A 124 4.71 0.85 -14.63
CA HIS A 124 4.57 2.05 -13.81
C HIS A 124 5.94 2.73 -13.59
N PRO A 125 6.02 4.07 -13.61
CA PRO A 125 7.28 4.80 -13.47
C PRO A 125 8.13 4.38 -12.26
N GLN A 126 7.50 4.04 -11.14
CA GLN A 126 8.18 3.58 -9.95
C GLN A 126 8.91 2.25 -10.17
N ALA A 127 8.26 1.27 -10.80
CA ALA A 127 8.88 -0.02 -11.12
C ALA A 127 10.02 0.14 -12.13
N LEU A 128 9.82 0.99 -13.15
CA LEU A 128 10.88 1.34 -14.11
C LEU A 128 12.09 2.01 -13.42
N GLY A 129 11.84 2.86 -12.42
CA GLY A 129 12.88 3.48 -11.61
C GLY A 129 13.69 2.47 -10.79
N GLN A 130 13.02 1.43 -10.27
CA GLN A 130 13.62 0.36 -9.46
C GLN A 130 14.42 -0.68 -10.27
N THR A 131 14.31 -0.65 -11.58
CA THR A 131 14.96 -1.58 -12.53
C THR A 131 15.83 -0.85 -13.56
N ARG A 132 16.09 0.44 -13.36
CA ARG A 132 16.72 1.30 -14.38
C ARG A 132 18.13 0.86 -14.78
N HIS A 133 18.94 0.39 -13.83
CA HIS A 133 20.30 -0.06 -14.09
C HIS A 133 20.29 -1.38 -14.88
N TRP A 134 19.41 -2.29 -14.45
CA TRP A 134 19.20 -3.56 -15.14
C TRP A 134 18.72 -3.36 -16.58
N LEU A 135 17.69 -2.53 -16.81
CA LEU A 135 17.18 -2.21 -18.14
C LEU A 135 18.27 -1.59 -19.05
N ARG A 136 19.02 -0.64 -18.49
CA ARG A 136 20.11 0.01 -19.23
C ARG A 136 21.21 -0.96 -19.62
N ALA A 137 21.58 -1.89 -18.75
CA ALA A 137 22.61 -2.91 -19.00
C ALA A 137 22.21 -3.85 -20.15
N HIS A 138 20.90 -4.08 -20.35
CA HIS A 138 20.35 -4.92 -21.42
C HIS A 138 19.89 -4.15 -22.66
N GLY A 139 20.08 -2.81 -22.70
CA GLY A 139 19.68 -1.99 -23.84
C GLY A 139 18.16 -1.86 -24.03
N ILE A 140 17.37 -2.14 -22.97
CA ILE A 140 15.90 -2.12 -23.01
C ILE A 140 15.40 -0.71 -22.67
N ARG A 141 14.55 -0.16 -23.54
CA ARG A 141 13.94 1.16 -23.38
C ARG A 141 12.74 1.09 -22.41
N PRO A 142 12.72 1.88 -21.32
CA PRO A 142 11.58 1.95 -20.43
C PRO A 142 10.43 2.75 -21.07
N ILE A 143 9.21 2.24 -21.00
CA ILE A 143 7.98 2.88 -21.45
C ILE A 143 7.05 3.03 -20.26
N SER A 144 6.70 4.27 -19.91
CA SER A 144 5.80 4.57 -18.79
C SER A 144 4.38 4.09 -19.07
N TYR A 145 3.79 3.36 -18.12
CA TYR A 145 2.42 2.90 -18.16
C TYR A 145 1.72 3.19 -16.79
N ALA A 146 0.40 3.18 -16.78
CA ALA A 146 -0.35 3.60 -15.59
C ALA A 146 -0.25 2.62 -14.40
N ASP A 147 -0.12 1.32 -14.68
CA ASP A 147 -0.09 0.24 -13.68
C ASP A 147 0.80 -0.90 -14.16
N THR A 148 1.48 -1.60 -13.24
CA THR A 148 2.43 -2.67 -13.56
C THR A 148 1.74 -3.89 -14.20
N ALA A 149 0.63 -4.34 -13.61
CA ALA A 149 -0.10 -5.51 -14.12
C ALA A 149 -0.91 -5.16 -15.37
N ALA A 150 -1.48 -3.96 -15.45
CA ALA A 150 -2.13 -3.47 -16.66
C ALA A 150 -1.15 -3.36 -17.84
N ALA A 151 0.14 -3.10 -17.60
CA ALA A 151 1.16 -3.16 -18.64
C ALA A 151 1.33 -4.56 -19.24
N VAL A 152 1.18 -5.62 -18.44
CA VAL A 152 1.17 -7.01 -18.96
C VAL A 152 -0.06 -7.26 -19.82
N ALA A 153 -1.24 -6.79 -19.38
CA ALA A 153 -2.47 -6.87 -20.17
C ALA A 153 -2.36 -6.12 -21.50
N GLU A 154 -1.66 -4.97 -21.51
CA GLU A 154 -1.36 -4.22 -22.76
C GLU A 154 -0.49 -5.05 -23.70
N VAL A 155 0.56 -5.70 -23.20
CA VAL A 155 1.39 -6.59 -24.03
C VAL A 155 0.56 -7.71 -24.64
N VAL A 156 -0.40 -8.27 -23.90
CA VAL A 156 -1.35 -9.28 -24.46
C VAL A 156 -2.24 -8.67 -25.52
N GLU A 157 -2.80 -7.49 -25.31
CA GLU A 157 -3.68 -6.79 -26.26
C GLU A 157 -2.94 -6.47 -27.56
N LEU A 158 -1.66 -6.14 -27.49
CA LEU A 158 -0.78 -5.93 -28.66
C LEU A 158 -0.43 -7.24 -29.39
N GLY A 159 -0.90 -8.41 -28.93
CA GLY A 159 -0.57 -9.71 -29.52
C GLY A 159 0.78 -10.26 -29.09
N ALA A 160 1.30 -9.85 -27.94
CA ALA A 160 2.56 -10.28 -27.34
C ALA A 160 3.77 -10.19 -28.30
N PRO A 161 4.06 -9.00 -28.85
CA PRO A 161 5.17 -8.84 -29.80
C PRO A 161 6.50 -9.17 -29.10
N ARG A 162 7.39 -9.92 -29.77
CA ARG A 162 8.63 -10.45 -29.18
C ARG A 162 9.58 -9.38 -28.64
N HIS A 163 9.53 -8.17 -29.18
CA HIS A 163 10.39 -7.05 -28.77
C HIS A 163 9.82 -6.19 -27.63
N VAL A 164 8.58 -6.44 -27.18
CA VAL A 164 7.91 -5.70 -26.12
C VAL A 164 7.66 -6.63 -24.93
N ALA A 165 8.07 -6.19 -23.76
CA ALA A 165 7.80 -6.86 -22.49
C ALA A 165 7.17 -5.90 -21.49
N ALA A 166 6.68 -6.42 -20.37
CA ALA A 166 6.24 -5.62 -19.22
C ALA A 166 7.04 -5.97 -17.97
N LEU A 167 7.18 -5.01 -17.05
CA LEU A 167 7.71 -5.23 -15.72
C LEU A 167 6.56 -5.30 -14.73
N ALA A 168 6.37 -6.45 -14.11
CA ALA A 168 5.29 -6.68 -13.16
C ALA A 168 5.63 -7.81 -12.19
N PRO A 169 4.83 -8.03 -11.13
CA PRO A 169 4.96 -9.23 -10.32
C PRO A 169 4.67 -10.51 -11.11
N ARG A 170 5.18 -11.65 -10.65
CA ARG A 170 4.92 -12.97 -11.25
C ARG A 170 3.41 -13.26 -11.40
N LEU A 171 2.59 -12.87 -10.43
CA LEU A 171 1.14 -13.05 -10.48
C LEU A 171 0.52 -12.42 -11.75
N ALA A 172 1.05 -11.31 -12.25
CA ALA A 172 0.56 -10.73 -13.51
C ALA A 172 0.86 -11.64 -14.71
N ALA A 173 2.02 -12.31 -14.75
CA ALA A 173 2.32 -13.30 -15.79
C ALA A 173 1.32 -14.46 -15.79
N GLU A 174 1.03 -15.00 -14.62
CA GLU A 174 0.06 -16.09 -14.42
C GLU A 174 -1.37 -15.64 -14.77
N THR A 175 -1.75 -14.43 -14.34
CA THR A 175 -3.08 -13.84 -14.57
C THR A 175 -3.38 -13.62 -16.06
N TYR A 176 -2.40 -13.17 -16.82
CA TYR A 176 -2.57 -12.84 -18.24
C TYR A 176 -2.01 -13.89 -19.21
N GLY A 177 -1.44 -14.99 -18.68
CA GLY A 177 -0.97 -16.11 -19.49
C GLY A 177 0.27 -15.83 -20.32
N LEU A 178 1.14 -14.90 -19.91
CA LEU A 178 2.43 -14.64 -20.54
C LEU A 178 3.59 -15.27 -19.77
N PRO A 179 4.63 -15.75 -20.46
CA PRO A 179 5.80 -16.30 -19.79
C PRO A 179 6.61 -15.21 -19.07
N VAL A 180 7.21 -15.59 -17.94
CA VAL A 180 8.27 -14.82 -17.29
C VAL A 180 9.57 -15.06 -18.03
N ILE A 181 10.17 -13.99 -18.56
CA ILE A 181 11.45 -14.03 -19.26
C ILE A 181 12.62 -14.04 -18.27
N VAL A 182 12.58 -13.12 -17.28
CA VAL A 182 13.60 -13.01 -16.21
C VAL A 182 12.93 -12.59 -14.91
N GLU A 183 13.40 -13.14 -13.80
CA GLU A 183 12.97 -12.77 -12.45
C GLU A 183 14.06 -12.01 -11.69
N GLY A 184 13.63 -11.28 -10.65
CA GLY A 184 14.56 -10.66 -9.71
C GLY A 184 15.40 -9.55 -10.32
N ILE A 185 14.80 -8.75 -11.22
CA ILE A 185 15.48 -7.71 -11.99
C ILE A 185 15.53 -6.34 -11.30
N ALA A 186 15.13 -6.27 -10.03
CA ALA A 186 15.23 -5.03 -9.25
C ALA A 186 16.69 -4.67 -8.97
N ASP A 187 17.01 -3.38 -9.03
CA ASP A 187 18.34 -2.86 -8.73
C ASP A 187 18.68 -3.00 -7.22
N GLU A 188 17.67 -2.98 -6.35
CA GLU A 188 17.79 -3.13 -4.90
C GLU A 188 17.02 -4.38 -4.43
N ALA A 189 17.66 -5.20 -3.59
CA ALA A 189 17.08 -6.47 -3.13
C ALA A 189 15.98 -6.29 -2.07
N ASP A 190 16.13 -5.28 -1.18
CA ASP A 190 15.28 -5.08 0.00
C ASP A 190 14.18 -4.04 -0.27
N ASN A 191 13.27 -4.40 -1.17
CA ASN A 191 12.12 -3.57 -1.51
C ASN A 191 10.85 -4.14 -0.88
N THR A 192 10.26 -3.43 0.05
CA THR A 192 9.05 -3.85 0.76
C THR A 192 8.01 -2.75 0.74
N THR A 193 6.77 -3.10 0.45
CA THR A 193 5.62 -2.20 0.57
C THR A 193 4.79 -2.62 1.78
N ARG A 194 4.46 -1.64 2.62
CA ARG A 194 3.50 -1.79 3.72
C ARG A 194 2.12 -1.44 3.22
N PHE A 195 1.18 -2.33 3.47
CA PHE A 195 -0.25 -2.18 3.23
C PHE A 195 -0.99 -2.03 4.55
N LEU A 196 -2.08 -1.27 4.55
CA LEU A 196 -3.03 -1.20 5.64
C LEU A 196 -4.33 -1.89 5.24
N VAL A 197 -4.95 -2.54 6.21
CA VAL A 197 -6.30 -3.07 6.08
C VAL A 197 -7.26 -2.04 6.65
N LEU A 198 -8.19 -1.56 5.83
CA LEU A 198 -9.18 -0.55 6.17
C LEU A 198 -10.57 -1.16 6.20
N ALA A 199 -11.32 -0.96 7.29
CA ALA A 199 -12.68 -1.45 7.44
C ALA A 199 -13.61 -0.36 7.99
N ARG A 200 -14.93 -0.59 7.96
CA ARG A 200 -15.95 0.35 8.47
C ARG A 200 -15.92 0.49 10.00
N SER A 201 -15.51 -0.56 10.71
CA SER A 201 -15.43 -0.58 12.17
C SER A 201 -14.22 -1.35 12.65
N ALA A 202 -13.76 -1.04 13.85
CA ALA A 202 -12.75 -1.84 14.53
C ALA A 202 -13.31 -3.24 14.84
N PRO A 203 -12.45 -4.28 14.85
CA PRO A 203 -12.85 -5.61 15.28
C PRO A 203 -13.25 -5.56 16.76
N GLU A 204 -14.22 -6.40 17.17
CA GLU A 204 -14.68 -6.48 18.58
C GLU A 204 -13.55 -6.90 19.53
N THR A 205 -12.63 -7.73 19.06
CA THR A 205 -11.47 -8.18 19.80
C THR A 205 -10.24 -8.21 18.93
N LEU A 206 -9.12 -7.72 19.45
CA LEU A 206 -7.83 -7.87 18.79
C LEU A 206 -7.23 -9.24 19.08
N GLY A 207 -6.51 -9.79 18.12
CA GLY A 207 -5.77 -11.03 18.28
C GLY A 207 -4.68 -10.91 19.37
N PRO A 208 -4.14 -12.05 19.84
CA PRO A 208 -3.04 -12.05 20.81
C PRO A 208 -1.74 -11.53 20.17
N GLY A 209 -0.91 -10.85 20.98
CA GLY A 209 0.41 -10.38 20.55
C GLY A 209 0.60 -8.88 20.74
N PRO A 210 1.70 -8.33 20.25
CA PRO A 210 1.95 -6.91 20.30
C PRO A 210 1.00 -6.14 19.38
N HIS A 211 0.56 -4.96 19.84
CA HIS A 211 -0.34 -4.09 19.10
C HIS A 211 0.38 -2.87 18.56
N MET A 212 -0.21 -2.29 17.53
CA MET A 212 0.16 -1.00 16.97
C MET A 212 -1.03 -0.06 17.10
N THR A 213 -0.75 1.19 17.39
CA THR A 213 -1.74 2.28 17.32
C THR A 213 -1.28 3.29 16.29
N THR A 214 -2.12 3.53 15.31
CA THR A 214 -1.92 4.61 14.32
C THR A 214 -2.80 5.79 14.70
N LEU A 215 -2.21 6.96 14.78
CA LEU A 215 -2.91 8.18 15.16
C LEU A 215 -2.50 9.38 14.30
N MET A 216 -3.38 10.37 14.26
CA MET A 216 -3.09 11.71 13.79
C MET A 216 -3.31 12.73 14.91
N PHE A 217 -2.51 13.79 14.90
CA PHE A 217 -2.67 14.88 15.83
C PHE A 217 -2.24 16.22 15.22
N ALA A 218 -2.83 17.31 15.71
CA ALA A 218 -2.47 18.66 15.31
C ALA A 218 -1.88 19.44 16.49
N VAL A 219 -0.66 19.94 16.31
CA VAL A 219 -0.04 20.80 17.32
C VAL A 219 -0.45 22.28 17.14
N LYS A 220 -0.31 23.07 18.20
CA LYS A 220 -0.42 24.52 18.13
C LYS A 220 0.79 25.07 17.40
N ASN A 221 0.63 26.08 16.53
CA ASN A 221 1.75 26.71 15.83
C ASN A 221 2.52 27.66 16.77
N VAL A 222 3.28 27.10 17.69
CA VAL A 222 4.12 27.82 18.64
C VAL A 222 5.49 27.16 18.76
N PRO A 223 6.54 27.87 19.17
CA PRO A 223 7.88 27.31 19.33
C PRO A 223 7.87 26.06 20.21
N ALA A 224 8.59 25.01 19.77
CA ALA A 224 8.74 23.72 20.45
C ALA A 224 7.44 22.92 20.64
N ALA A 225 6.36 23.21 19.88
CA ALA A 225 5.08 22.52 20.02
C ALA A 225 5.21 21.02 19.78
N LEU A 226 5.86 20.63 18.66
CA LEU A 226 6.07 19.22 18.35
C LEU A 226 6.95 18.52 19.40
N TYR A 227 8.04 19.15 19.85
CA TYR A 227 8.92 18.62 20.89
C TYR A 227 8.12 18.30 22.18
N LYS A 228 7.26 19.22 22.61
CA LYS A 228 6.41 19.03 23.80
C LYS A 228 5.38 17.91 23.58
N ALA A 229 4.76 17.87 22.40
CA ALA A 229 3.81 16.81 22.05
C ALA A 229 4.45 15.42 22.05
N MET A 230 5.72 15.30 21.64
CA MET A 230 6.47 14.04 21.64
C MET A 230 7.00 13.63 23.03
N GLY A 231 7.07 14.55 23.98
CA GLY A 231 7.65 14.31 25.31
C GLY A 231 6.99 13.15 26.07
N GLY A 232 5.67 13.06 26.02
CA GLY A 232 4.91 12.01 26.70
C GLY A 232 5.26 10.59 26.23
N PHE A 233 5.57 10.39 24.97
CA PHE A 233 6.00 9.08 24.46
C PHE A 233 7.37 8.70 25.03
N ALA A 234 8.31 9.62 25.04
CA ALA A 234 9.66 9.40 25.57
C ALA A 234 9.64 9.13 27.09
N THR A 235 8.89 9.93 27.88
CA THR A 235 8.83 9.79 29.36
C THR A 235 8.11 8.53 29.79
N ASN A 236 7.16 8.03 29.00
CA ASN A 236 6.44 6.79 29.28
C ASN A 236 7.01 5.55 28.58
N GLY A 237 8.13 5.67 27.86
CA GLY A 237 8.79 4.53 27.22
C GLY A 237 8.00 3.93 26.05
N VAL A 238 7.16 4.71 25.39
CA VAL A 238 6.38 4.29 24.22
C VAL A 238 7.19 4.52 22.96
N ASN A 239 7.48 3.45 22.21
CA ASN A 239 8.21 3.54 20.95
C ASN A 239 7.33 4.08 19.83
N MET A 240 7.86 5.06 19.09
CA MET A 240 7.24 5.60 17.89
C MET A 240 8.01 5.09 16.67
N THR A 241 7.36 4.31 15.84
CA THR A 241 7.99 3.68 14.66
C THR A 241 7.85 4.52 13.40
N LYS A 242 6.90 5.49 13.39
CA LYS A 242 6.68 6.39 12.27
C LYS A 242 6.20 7.75 12.76
N LEU A 243 6.69 8.81 12.13
CA LEU A 243 6.21 10.18 12.30
C LEU A 243 6.32 10.93 10.97
N GLU A 244 5.20 11.40 10.46
CA GLU A 244 5.16 12.19 9.23
C GLU A 244 4.38 13.49 9.44
N SER A 245 4.82 14.54 8.80
CA SER A 245 4.18 15.85 8.85
C SER A 245 3.30 16.12 7.64
N TYR A 246 2.20 16.83 7.87
CA TYR A 246 1.23 17.24 6.86
C TYR A 246 1.09 18.75 6.80
N GLN A 247 0.95 19.25 5.58
CA GLN A 247 0.58 20.64 5.31
C GLN A 247 -0.90 20.67 4.97
N GLN A 248 -1.68 21.48 5.69
CA GLN A 248 -3.10 21.67 5.42
C GLN A 248 -3.37 23.02 4.73
N GLY A 249 -4.33 23.03 3.81
CA GLY A 249 -4.90 24.25 3.25
C GLY A 249 -3.95 25.16 2.47
N GLY A 250 -2.89 24.61 1.86
CA GLY A 250 -1.93 25.40 1.09
C GLY A 250 -0.98 26.25 1.94
N ALA A 251 -1.02 26.14 3.26
CA ALA A 251 -0.07 26.79 4.14
C ALA A 251 1.23 25.97 4.21
N PHE A 252 2.38 26.62 4.04
CA PHE A 252 3.70 26.00 4.18
C PHE A 252 4.08 25.72 5.66
N GLN A 253 3.10 25.42 6.51
CA GLN A 253 3.28 25.15 7.93
C GLN A 253 2.71 23.79 8.26
N ALA A 254 3.59 22.83 8.58
CA ALA A 254 3.19 21.52 9.04
C ALA A 254 2.76 21.63 10.52
N THR A 255 1.47 21.50 10.77
CA THR A 255 0.91 21.44 12.14
C THR A 255 0.22 20.13 12.42
N GLU A 256 0.02 19.29 11.43
CA GLU A 256 -0.61 17.97 11.53
C GLU A 256 0.41 16.87 11.32
N PHE A 257 0.28 15.82 12.09
CA PHE A 257 1.22 14.71 12.10
C PHE A 257 0.46 13.39 12.11
N TYR A 258 0.96 12.45 11.33
CA TYR A 258 0.61 11.04 11.38
C TYR A 258 1.71 10.29 12.14
N ALA A 259 1.33 9.41 13.04
CA ALA A 259 2.28 8.61 13.80
C ALA A 259 1.80 7.18 13.99
N ASP A 260 2.76 6.24 13.97
CA ASP A 260 2.57 4.88 14.43
C ASP A 260 3.35 4.67 15.72
N ILE A 261 2.68 4.16 16.75
CA ILE A 261 3.27 3.82 18.04
C ILE A 261 3.05 2.34 18.35
N GLU A 262 3.97 1.76 19.10
CA GLU A 262 3.83 0.41 19.64
C GLU A 262 2.97 0.43 20.92
N GLY A 263 2.04 -0.51 21.02
CA GLY A 263 1.15 -0.71 22.15
C GLY A 263 -0.31 -0.38 21.87
N HIS A 264 -1.16 -0.79 22.81
CA HIS A 264 -2.60 -0.54 22.82
C HIS A 264 -2.93 0.71 23.65
N PRO A 265 -3.93 1.52 23.28
CA PRO A 265 -4.31 2.71 24.07
C PRO A 265 -4.66 2.42 25.54
N ASP A 266 -5.12 1.20 25.85
CA ASP A 266 -5.42 0.78 27.22
C ASP A 266 -4.18 0.35 28.01
N ASP A 267 -3.01 0.20 27.39
CA ASP A 267 -1.76 -0.04 28.09
C ASP A 267 -1.41 1.19 28.92
N PRO A 268 -1.09 1.04 30.24
CA PRO A 268 -0.89 2.19 31.10
C PRO A 268 0.17 3.19 30.64
N ALA A 269 1.20 2.73 29.94
CA ALA A 269 2.24 3.60 29.37
C ALA A 269 1.70 4.41 28.18
N VAL A 270 0.99 3.75 27.27
CA VAL A 270 0.38 4.36 26.09
C VAL A 270 -0.71 5.35 26.49
N ALA A 271 -1.58 4.95 27.43
CA ALA A 271 -2.64 5.82 27.95
C ALA A 271 -2.09 7.15 28.48
N ARG A 272 -1.04 7.08 29.34
CA ARG A 272 -0.38 8.30 29.84
C ARG A 272 0.27 9.13 28.75
N ALA A 273 0.94 8.50 27.80
CA ALA A 273 1.56 9.21 26.67
C ALA A 273 0.52 9.94 25.81
N LEU A 274 -0.63 9.30 25.55
CA LEU A 274 -1.74 9.91 24.81
C LEU A 274 -2.42 11.04 25.61
N GLU A 275 -2.55 10.90 26.92
CA GLU A 275 -3.05 11.97 27.78
C GLU A 275 -2.13 13.20 27.73
N GLU A 276 -0.80 13.03 27.88
CA GLU A 276 0.17 14.11 27.75
C GLU A 276 0.14 14.74 26.34
N LEU A 277 -0.02 13.94 25.28
CA LEU A 277 -0.16 14.42 23.91
C LEU A 277 -1.32 15.41 23.80
N THR A 278 -2.47 15.12 24.42
CA THR A 278 -3.67 15.96 24.31
C THR A 278 -3.46 17.38 24.89
N PHE A 279 -2.62 17.56 25.89
CA PHE A 279 -2.29 18.87 26.46
C PHE A 279 -1.57 19.80 25.46
N HIS A 280 -0.76 19.21 24.59
CA HIS A 280 0.11 19.94 23.66
C HIS A 280 -0.46 20.05 22.25
N THR A 281 -1.62 19.42 21.99
CA THR A 281 -2.25 19.37 20.69
C THR A 281 -3.57 20.14 20.66
N ARG A 282 -4.08 20.40 19.47
CA ARG A 282 -5.42 20.94 19.24
C ARG A 282 -6.45 19.81 19.18
N TRP A 283 -6.04 18.67 18.64
CA TRP A 283 -6.81 17.45 18.58
C TRP A 283 -5.89 16.24 18.38
N VAL A 284 -6.37 15.08 18.81
CA VAL A 284 -5.78 13.76 18.57
C VAL A 284 -6.89 12.87 18.03
N ARG A 285 -6.59 12.07 17.02
CA ARG A 285 -7.50 11.08 16.46
C ARG A 285 -6.76 9.77 16.24
N ILE A 286 -7.25 8.69 16.85
CA ILE A 286 -6.77 7.32 16.58
C ILE A 286 -7.43 6.88 15.26
N LEU A 287 -6.62 6.47 14.29
CA LEU A 287 -7.06 5.95 13.01
C LEU A 287 -7.27 4.43 13.06
N GLY A 288 -6.60 3.75 13.98
CA GLY A 288 -6.79 2.33 14.22
C GLY A 288 -5.86 1.77 15.26
N VAL A 289 -6.30 0.65 15.84
CA VAL A 289 -5.52 -0.21 16.74
C VAL A 289 -5.59 -1.62 16.18
N TYR A 290 -4.44 -2.26 15.98
CA TYR A 290 -4.36 -3.54 15.28
C TYR A 290 -3.16 -4.37 15.74
N CYS A 291 -3.18 -5.67 15.45
CA CYS A 291 -2.04 -6.54 15.75
C CYS A 291 -0.84 -6.15 14.85
N ARG A 292 0.33 -6.06 15.47
CA ARG A 292 1.60 -5.86 14.75
C ARG A 292 1.84 -7.05 13.81
N ALA A 293 2.12 -6.76 12.53
CA ALA A 293 2.42 -7.81 11.58
C ALA A 293 3.73 -8.53 11.93
N ARG A 294 3.76 -9.86 11.74
CA ARG A 294 4.93 -10.71 12.06
C ARG A 294 6.16 -10.38 11.22
N ASN A 295 5.96 -9.93 10.00
CA ASN A 295 7.01 -9.55 9.05
C ASN A 295 7.41 -8.06 9.11
N ARG A 296 6.90 -7.31 10.09
CA ARG A 296 7.43 -5.99 10.40
C ARG A 296 8.84 -6.19 10.97
N GLY A 297 9.86 -5.93 10.15
CA GLY A 297 11.26 -6.22 10.47
C GLY A 297 11.59 -5.77 11.88
N ASP A 298 11.97 -6.72 12.74
CA ASP A 298 12.69 -6.40 13.93
C ASP A 298 14.02 -5.86 13.44
N ALA A 299 14.23 -4.54 13.60
CA ALA A 299 15.56 -3.98 13.44
C ALA A 299 16.47 -4.87 14.29
N ALA A 300 17.40 -5.54 13.61
CA ALA A 300 18.36 -6.38 14.30
C ALA A 300 18.90 -5.54 15.45
N SER A 301 18.60 -5.98 16.68
CA SER A 301 19.13 -5.38 17.90
C SER A 301 20.64 -5.53 17.81
N GLY A 302 21.27 -4.47 17.30
CA GLY A 302 22.73 -4.31 17.28
C GLY A 302 23.17 -3.55 18.51
#